data_123330c261d371937d87aafe7f29961c
#
_entry.id   123330c261d371937d87aafe7f29961c
#
_cell.length_a   1.000
_cell.length_b   1.000
_cell.length_c   1.000
_cell.angle_alpha   90.00
_cell.angle_beta   90.00
_cell.angle_gamma   90.00
#
_symmetry.space_group_name_H-M   'P 1'
#
loop_
_entity.id
_entity.type
_entity.pdbx_description
1 polymer ?
#
loop_
_entity_poly.entity_id
_entity_poly.type
_entity_poly.pdbx_seq_one_letter_code
_entity_poly.pdbx_strand_id
1 'polypeptide(L)'
;KDVQQAIVKPVFPASIELPGYVGDVTHPEASDESLTKVLELIETAERPVLYTGGGIISAEAHRELREFAELTGLPVASTLMGLGAFDAQHPQSLYWFGMHGTVAGNWAVCDSDLLICAGARFDDRITGKVDKFAPDAVIVHIDIDVSEHNKNKRVHYPIHSDVKYALTRLCELAKTGQFKQPDLSEWFATINGWKEEYPFSYDNSGHITQQEATEVLYEETRGEAIITTGVGQHQMWAAQFYKFREPRTYISSLGLGTMGFGLPAALGVKVAHPDKLVINIDGDGCFLMNVQELATAKMENIHAKTIIMNNQHLGMVVQWEDLMYESVRGQTILCDKNNIGGPDNIEAIYPDFIKIAEGFGVAGRRVFKREDLRAAIREMIEYDGPYVLEVIVPHTEHVLPMIKQGLSAKEILIKSE
;
A
#
# COMPACT_ATOMS: atom_id res chain seq x y z
N LYS A 1 31.08 0.32 -14.34
CA LYS A 1 32.46 0.71 -13.99
C LYS A 1 33.10 1.49 -15.15
N ASP A 2 33.00 1.01 -16.36
CA ASP A 2 33.66 1.64 -17.53
C ASP A 2 33.06 3.03 -17.82
N VAL A 3 31.75 3.19 -17.70
CA VAL A 3 31.06 4.49 -17.84
C VAL A 3 31.50 5.48 -16.77
N GLN A 4 31.68 5.03 -15.52
CA GLN A 4 32.13 5.88 -14.42
C GLN A 4 33.60 6.32 -14.53
N GLN A 5 34.42 5.56 -15.27
CA GLN A 5 35.85 5.82 -15.47
C GLN A 5 36.14 6.46 -16.82
N ALA A 6 35.13 6.59 -17.69
CA ALA A 6 35.33 7.17 -19.01
C ALA A 6 35.69 8.66 -18.92
N ILE A 7 36.74 9.05 -19.62
CA ILE A 7 37.10 10.47 -19.80
C ILE A 7 36.16 11.04 -20.86
N VAL A 8 35.30 11.93 -20.46
CA VAL A 8 34.34 12.61 -21.36
C VAL A 8 34.62 14.11 -21.38
N LYS A 9 34.47 14.73 -22.53
CA LYS A 9 34.43 16.19 -22.63
C LYS A 9 32.96 16.60 -22.49
N PRO A 10 32.54 17.18 -21.35
CA PRO A 10 31.14 17.54 -21.16
C PRO A 10 30.73 18.62 -22.16
N VAL A 11 29.58 18.46 -22.75
CA VAL A 11 28.92 19.47 -23.55
C VAL A 11 27.67 19.88 -22.80
N PHE A 12 27.56 21.15 -22.45
CA PHE A 12 26.39 21.72 -21.81
C PHE A 12 25.61 22.52 -22.85
N PRO A 13 24.59 21.92 -23.49
CA PRO A 13 23.77 22.64 -24.46
C PRO A 13 22.97 23.73 -23.77
N ALA A 14 22.73 24.85 -24.46
CA ALA A 14 21.89 25.94 -23.96
C ALA A 14 20.44 25.54 -23.77
N SER A 15 19.98 24.53 -24.51
CA SER A 15 18.70 23.87 -24.36
C SER A 15 18.85 22.37 -24.54
N ILE A 16 18.09 21.60 -23.79
CA ILE A 16 18.02 20.13 -23.92
C ILE A 16 16.64 19.80 -24.43
N GLU A 17 16.57 19.21 -25.62
CA GLU A 17 15.35 18.59 -26.12
C GLU A 17 15.32 17.13 -25.66
N LEU A 18 14.38 16.79 -24.82
CA LEU A 18 14.15 15.42 -24.36
C LEU A 18 12.98 14.84 -25.16
N PRO A 19 13.23 13.85 -26.04
CA PRO A 19 12.13 13.18 -26.76
C PRO A 19 11.10 12.62 -25.79
N GLY A 20 9.84 12.95 -26.00
CA GLY A 20 8.74 12.52 -25.13
C GLY A 20 8.55 13.33 -23.84
N TYR A 21 9.44 14.29 -23.55
CA TYR A 21 9.23 15.25 -22.47
C TYR A 21 8.46 16.45 -23.02
N VAL A 22 7.24 16.62 -22.59
CA VAL A 22 6.39 17.76 -22.98
C VAL A 22 6.45 18.77 -21.85
N GLY A 23 7.02 19.96 -22.14
CA GLY A 23 7.18 21.04 -21.13
C GLY A 23 5.84 21.60 -20.61
N ASP A 24 4.82 21.64 -21.45
CA ASP A 24 3.44 21.93 -21.05
C ASP A 24 2.69 20.61 -20.89
N VAL A 25 2.44 20.22 -19.66
CA VAL A 25 1.55 19.10 -19.36
C VAL A 25 0.13 19.55 -19.64
N THR A 26 -0.35 19.24 -20.84
CA THR A 26 -1.78 19.36 -21.12
C THR A 26 -2.50 18.28 -20.34
N HIS A 27 -3.46 18.66 -19.50
CA HIS A 27 -4.38 17.72 -18.89
C HIS A 27 -5.39 17.28 -19.94
N PRO A 28 -5.33 16.06 -20.48
CA PRO A 28 -6.26 15.61 -21.50
C PRO A 28 -7.67 15.52 -20.93
N GLU A 29 -8.65 15.94 -21.72
CA GLU A 29 -10.06 15.94 -21.37
C GLU A 29 -10.82 14.93 -22.22
N ALA A 30 -11.53 14.02 -21.54
CA ALA A 30 -12.40 13.08 -22.24
C ALA A 30 -13.64 13.76 -22.82
N SER A 31 -14.14 13.27 -23.94
CA SER A 31 -15.40 13.77 -24.52
C SER A 31 -16.61 13.33 -23.71
N ASP A 32 -17.65 14.16 -23.68
CA ASP A 32 -18.93 13.82 -23.05
C ASP A 32 -19.53 12.52 -23.61
N GLU A 33 -19.36 12.27 -24.91
CA GLU A 33 -19.83 11.05 -25.57
C GLU A 33 -19.18 9.80 -24.94
N SER A 34 -17.85 9.81 -24.73
CA SER A 34 -17.14 8.71 -24.14
C SER A 34 -17.50 8.50 -22.66
N LEU A 35 -17.71 9.58 -21.91
CA LEU A 35 -18.10 9.52 -20.49
C LEU A 35 -19.57 9.10 -20.32
N THR A 36 -20.47 9.57 -21.21
CA THR A 36 -21.87 9.10 -21.23
C THR A 36 -21.92 7.58 -21.46
N LYS A 37 -21.05 7.05 -22.33
CA LYS A 37 -20.96 5.62 -22.55
C LYS A 37 -20.57 4.85 -21.29
N VAL A 38 -19.73 5.40 -20.43
CA VAL A 38 -19.41 4.79 -19.13
C VAL A 38 -20.64 4.72 -18.25
N LEU A 39 -21.45 5.79 -18.18
CA LEU A 39 -22.69 5.79 -17.41
C LEU A 39 -23.71 4.76 -17.95
N GLU A 40 -23.87 4.64 -19.26
CA GLU A 40 -24.71 3.63 -19.89
C GLU A 40 -24.28 2.20 -19.53
N LEU A 41 -22.96 1.93 -19.47
CA LEU A 41 -22.42 0.65 -19.05
C LEU A 41 -22.74 0.35 -17.57
N ILE A 42 -22.65 1.37 -16.71
CA ILE A 42 -22.98 1.23 -15.27
C ILE A 42 -24.46 0.89 -15.09
N GLU A 43 -25.37 1.54 -15.83
CA GLU A 43 -26.82 1.31 -15.72
C GLU A 43 -27.24 -0.15 -15.97
N THR A 44 -26.46 -0.87 -16.78
CA THR A 44 -26.77 -2.24 -17.20
C THR A 44 -25.93 -3.31 -16.53
N ALA A 45 -24.91 -2.92 -15.75
CA ALA A 45 -24.03 -3.85 -15.07
C ALA A 45 -24.69 -4.46 -13.83
N GLU A 46 -24.52 -5.77 -13.64
CA GLU A 46 -24.99 -6.50 -12.47
C GLU A 46 -23.92 -6.60 -11.36
N ARG A 47 -22.66 -6.64 -11.74
CA ARG A 47 -21.51 -6.81 -10.85
C ARG A 47 -20.37 -5.83 -11.17
N PRO A 48 -20.65 -4.53 -11.23
CA PRO A 48 -19.63 -3.54 -11.52
C PRO A 48 -18.65 -3.37 -10.35
N VAL A 49 -17.40 -2.98 -10.67
CA VAL A 49 -16.38 -2.59 -9.69
C VAL A 49 -15.64 -1.34 -10.20
N LEU A 50 -15.49 -0.36 -9.32
CA LEU A 50 -14.62 0.79 -9.54
C LEU A 50 -13.23 0.48 -8.97
N TYR A 51 -12.25 0.33 -9.85
CA TYR A 51 -10.88 0.01 -9.53
C TYR A 51 -10.01 1.27 -9.55
N THR A 52 -9.42 1.63 -8.42
CA THR A 52 -8.70 2.90 -8.25
C THR A 52 -7.23 2.70 -7.90
N GLY A 53 -6.39 3.59 -8.39
CA GLY A 53 -4.94 3.54 -8.14
C GLY A 53 -4.34 4.85 -7.66
N GLY A 54 -3.01 4.91 -7.69
CA GLY A 54 -2.23 6.09 -7.27
C GLY A 54 -2.51 7.35 -8.07
N GLY A 55 -3.04 7.23 -9.29
CA GLY A 55 -3.44 8.36 -10.12
C GLY A 55 -4.52 9.23 -9.46
N ILE A 56 -5.43 8.63 -8.68
CA ILE A 56 -6.42 9.39 -7.90
C ILE A 56 -5.74 10.31 -6.88
N ILE A 57 -4.72 9.80 -6.17
CA ILE A 57 -3.98 10.58 -5.18
C ILE A 57 -3.13 11.67 -5.86
N SER A 58 -2.48 11.33 -6.98
CA SER A 58 -1.65 12.26 -7.74
C SER A 58 -2.45 13.42 -8.32
N ALA A 59 -3.66 13.16 -8.84
CA ALA A 59 -4.57 14.15 -9.38
C ALA A 59 -5.39 14.89 -8.30
N GLU A 60 -5.24 14.52 -7.02
CA GLU A 60 -6.07 15.04 -5.91
C GLU A 60 -7.59 14.87 -6.18
N ALA A 61 -7.96 13.72 -6.76
CA ALA A 61 -9.31 13.41 -7.23
C ALA A 61 -10.13 12.57 -6.23
N HIS A 62 -9.72 12.49 -4.98
CA HIS A 62 -10.35 11.64 -3.95
C HIS A 62 -11.78 12.08 -3.60
N ARG A 63 -12.09 13.38 -3.69
CA ARG A 63 -13.44 13.91 -3.45
C ARG A 63 -14.37 13.55 -4.60
N GLU A 64 -13.92 13.74 -5.82
CA GLU A 64 -14.64 13.39 -7.05
C GLU A 64 -14.85 11.87 -7.15
N LEU A 65 -13.85 11.08 -6.74
CA LEU A 65 -13.97 9.62 -6.63
C LEU A 65 -15.09 9.22 -5.66
N ARG A 66 -15.10 9.82 -4.46
CA ARG A 66 -16.12 9.55 -3.47
C ARG A 66 -17.50 9.93 -3.96
N GLU A 67 -17.66 11.12 -4.50
CA GLU A 67 -18.92 11.59 -5.06
C GLU A 67 -19.42 10.67 -6.18
N PHE A 68 -18.55 10.28 -7.09
CA PHE A 68 -18.88 9.36 -8.18
C PHE A 68 -19.33 7.99 -7.66
N ALA A 69 -18.60 7.43 -6.70
CA ALA A 69 -18.97 6.15 -6.09
C ALA A 69 -20.34 6.21 -5.38
N GLU A 70 -20.59 7.30 -4.63
CA GLU A 70 -21.88 7.50 -3.93
C GLU A 70 -23.05 7.70 -4.93
N LEU A 71 -22.83 8.47 -6.02
CA LEU A 71 -23.84 8.70 -7.05
C LEU A 71 -24.19 7.43 -7.84
N THR A 72 -23.21 6.60 -8.10
CA THR A 72 -23.37 5.39 -8.92
C THR A 72 -23.68 4.13 -8.11
N GLY A 73 -23.42 4.15 -6.81
CA GLY A 73 -23.59 3.00 -5.94
C GLY A 73 -22.47 1.95 -6.08
N LEU A 74 -21.39 2.21 -6.82
CA LEU A 74 -20.36 1.24 -7.14
C LEU A 74 -19.50 0.83 -5.92
N PRO A 75 -19.16 -0.47 -5.76
CA PRO A 75 -18.11 -0.89 -4.85
C PRO A 75 -16.74 -0.44 -5.36
N VAL A 76 -15.88 0.02 -4.44
CA VAL A 76 -14.57 0.61 -4.75
C VAL A 76 -13.44 -0.28 -4.26
N ALA A 77 -12.60 -0.78 -5.17
CA ALA A 77 -11.40 -1.53 -4.87
C ALA A 77 -10.15 -0.67 -5.14
N SER A 78 -9.26 -0.57 -4.16
CA SER A 78 -8.05 0.25 -4.26
C SER A 78 -6.80 -0.60 -4.45
N THR A 79 -5.85 -0.13 -5.26
CA THR A 79 -4.49 -0.69 -5.24
C THR A 79 -3.77 -0.29 -3.97
N LEU A 80 -2.62 -0.92 -3.70
CA LEU A 80 -1.74 -0.51 -2.61
C LEU A 80 -1.34 0.98 -2.72
N MET A 81 -1.07 1.48 -3.94
CA MET A 81 -0.79 2.91 -4.19
C MET A 81 -2.02 3.81 -4.09
N GLY A 82 -3.21 3.26 -4.16
CA GLY A 82 -4.48 3.98 -4.03
C GLY A 82 -5.02 4.05 -2.60
N LEU A 83 -4.35 3.44 -1.62
CA LEU A 83 -4.81 3.46 -0.23
C LEU A 83 -4.96 4.89 0.30
N GLY A 84 -6.09 5.15 0.95
CA GLY A 84 -6.47 6.47 1.43
C GLY A 84 -7.19 7.35 0.38
N ALA A 85 -7.18 7.01 -0.91
CA ALA A 85 -7.96 7.72 -1.91
C ALA A 85 -9.48 7.54 -1.70
N PHE A 86 -9.87 6.41 -1.14
CA PHE A 86 -11.24 6.12 -0.71
C PHE A 86 -11.21 5.60 0.73
N ASP A 87 -12.11 6.09 1.58
CA ASP A 87 -12.13 5.75 3.01
C ASP A 87 -12.29 4.23 3.20
N ALA A 88 -11.32 3.61 3.88
CA ALA A 88 -11.32 2.17 4.17
C ALA A 88 -12.58 1.69 4.90
N GLN A 89 -13.24 2.58 5.67
CA GLN A 89 -14.44 2.27 6.45
C GLN A 89 -15.77 2.58 5.72
N HIS A 90 -15.69 3.12 4.49
CA HIS A 90 -16.89 3.41 3.73
C HIS A 90 -17.64 2.11 3.36
N PRO A 91 -18.98 2.04 3.43
CA PRO A 91 -19.73 0.81 3.10
C PRO A 91 -19.42 0.23 1.71
N GLN A 92 -19.16 1.08 0.73
CA GLN A 92 -18.78 0.67 -0.64
C GLN A 92 -17.31 0.26 -0.77
N SER A 93 -16.48 0.41 0.27
CA SER A 93 -15.06 0.08 0.20
C SER A 93 -14.84 -1.43 0.19
N LEU A 94 -14.11 -1.91 -0.81
CA LEU A 94 -13.51 -3.25 -0.85
C LEU A 94 -12.09 -3.25 -0.29
N TYR A 95 -11.62 -2.06 0.08
CA TYR A 95 -10.28 -1.78 0.56
C TYR A 95 -9.20 -2.14 -0.48
N TRP A 96 -8.06 -2.67 -0.02
CA TRP A 96 -6.94 -3.05 -0.86
C TRP A 96 -7.18 -4.41 -1.53
N PHE A 97 -6.89 -4.52 -2.83
CA PHE A 97 -6.87 -5.78 -3.58
C PHE A 97 -5.53 -5.96 -4.31
N GLY A 98 -5.27 -7.15 -4.82
CA GLY A 98 -4.01 -7.59 -5.39
C GLY A 98 -3.35 -8.67 -4.53
N MET A 99 -2.04 -8.85 -4.68
CA MET A 99 -1.28 -10.00 -4.15
C MET A 99 -1.55 -10.30 -2.67
N HIS A 100 -1.59 -9.29 -1.80
CA HIS A 100 -1.83 -9.42 -0.36
C HIS A 100 -3.09 -8.66 0.09
N GLY A 101 -3.97 -8.34 -0.85
CA GLY A 101 -5.21 -7.62 -0.58
C GLY A 101 -6.31 -8.51 -0.01
N THR A 102 -7.48 -7.91 0.24
CA THR A 102 -8.64 -8.61 0.76
C THR A 102 -9.14 -9.68 -0.22
N VAL A 103 -9.64 -10.79 0.31
CA VAL A 103 -10.28 -11.83 -0.51
C VAL A 103 -11.50 -11.25 -1.24
N ALA A 104 -12.35 -10.50 -0.54
CA ALA A 104 -13.54 -9.87 -1.11
C ALA A 104 -13.19 -8.91 -2.26
N GLY A 105 -12.15 -8.06 -2.11
CA GLY A 105 -11.70 -7.16 -3.17
C GLY A 105 -11.18 -7.90 -4.40
N ASN A 106 -10.37 -8.93 -4.19
CA ASN A 106 -9.84 -9.76 -5.26
C ASN A 106 -10.93 -10.54 -6.02
N TRP A 107 -11.85 -11.15 -5.29
CA TRP A 107 -12.93 -11.92 -5.91
C TRP A 107 -13.95 -11.01 -6.58
N ALA A 108 -14.27 -9.84 -6.01
CA ALA A 108 -15.17 -8.89 -6.64
C ALA A 108 -14.61 -8.38 -7.98
N VAL A 109 -13.32 -8.07 -8.05
CA VAL A 109 -12.68 -7.68 -9.32
C VAL A 109 -12.69 -8.83 -10.32
N CYS A 110 -12.43 -10.08 -9.88
CA CYS A 110 -12.44 -11.23 -10.79
C CYS A 110 -13.83 -11.58 -11.34
N ASP A 111 -14.88 -11.43 -10.53
CA ASP A 111 -16.25 -11.79 -10.89
C ASP A 111 -17.05 -10.62 -11.49
N SER A 112 -16.41 -9.46 -11.63
CA SER A 112 -17.06 -8.29 -12.21
C SER A 112 -17.45 -8.52 -13.68
N ASP A 113 -18.60 -7.96 -14.07
CA ASP A 113 -19.02 -7.83 -15.47
C ASP A 113 -18.65 -6.47 -16.08
N LEU A 114 -18.42 -5.47 -15.22
CA LEU A 114 -17.89 -4.16 -15.59
C LEU A 114 -16.78 -3.76 -14.62
N LEU A 115 -15.59 -3.49 -15.15
CA LEU A 115 -14.45 -3.01 -14.37
C LEU A 115 -14.05 -1.62 -14.88
N ILE A 116 -14.24 -0.59 -14.04
CA ILE A 116 -13.83 0.78 -14.34
C ILE A 116 -12.52 1.05 -13.62
N CYS A 117 -11.42 1.07 -14.37
CA CYS A 117 -10.10 1.38 -13.88
C CYS A 117 -9.83 2.88 -13.99
N ALA A 118 -9.60 3.55 -12.86
CA ALA A 118 -9.34 4.98 -12.77
C ALA A 118 -7.97 5.25 -12.13
N GLY A 119 -7.02 5.77 -12.92
CA GLY A 119 -5.67 6.12 -12.47
C GLY A 119 -4.85 4.94 -11.96
N ALA A 120 -4.94 3.78 -12.63
CA ALA A 120 -4.17 2.57 -12.32
C ALA A 120 -3.75 1.84 -13.62
N ARG A 121 -2.65 1.10 -13.58
CA ARG A 121 -1.95 0.58 -14.77
C ARG A 121 -1.98 -0.94 -14.96
N PHE A 122 -2.82 -1.67 -14.28
CA PHE A 122 -2.89 -3.14 -14.35
C PHE A 122 -1.52 -3.81 -14.08
N ASP A 123 -0.89 -3.42 -12.99
CA ASP A 123 0.39 -3.94 -12.53
C ASP A 123 0.31 -5.44 -12.22
N ASP A 124 1.42 -6.18 -12.38
CA ASP A 124 1.46 -7.63 -12.14
C ASP A 124 1.16 -8.02 -10.68
N ARG A 125 1.46 -7.12 -9.72
CA ARG A 125 1.10 -7.32 -8.30
C ARG A 125 -0.40 -7.23 -8.05
N ILE A 126 -1.15 -6.68 -9.01
CA ILE A 126 -2.61 -6.57 -8.97
C ILE A 126 -3.26 -7.67 -9.77
N THR A 127 -2.79 -7.89 -11.00
CA THR A 127 -3.47 -8.78 -11.95
C THR A 127 -3.22 -10.26 -11.67
N GLY A 128 -2.08 -10.60 -11.06
CA GLY A 128 -1.65 -11.99 -11.03
C GLY A 128 -1.60 -12.56 -12.46
N LYS A 129 -2.29 -13.67 -12.70
CA LYS A 129 -2.40 -14.26 -14.04
C LYS A 129 -3.36 -13.44 -14.91
N VAL A 130 -2.82 -12.64 -15.82
CA VAL A 130 -3.53 -11.63 -16.63
C VAL A 130 -4.76 -12.21 -17.36
N ASP A 131 -4.66 -13.43 -17.92
CA ASP A 131 -5.76 -14.06 -18.65
C ASP A 131 -6.97 -14.38 -17.75
N LYS A 132 -6.73 -14.56 -16.45
CA LYS A 132 -7.75 -14.87 -15.44
C LYS A 132 -8.18 -13.67 -14.62
N PHE A 133 -7.62 -12.49 -14.88
CA PHE A 133 -7.99 -11.26 -14.20
C PHE A 133 -9.22 -10.65 -14.88
N ALA A 134 -10.34 -10.55 -14.17
CA ALA A 134 -11.61 -10.04 -14.69
C ALA A 134 -11.91 -10.53 -16.11
N PRO A 135 -12.01 -11.87 -16.34
CA PRO A 135 -12.04 -12.43 -17.67
C PRO A 135 -13.32 -12.07 -18.43
N ASP A 136 -14.43 -11.89 -17.72
CA ASP A 136 -15.75 -11.67 -18.28
C ASP A 136 -16.17 -10.18 -18.26
N ALA A 137 -15.31 -9.31 -17.69
CA ALA A 137 -15.64 -7.89 -17.52
C ALA A 137 -15.49 -7.09 -18.81
N VAL A 138 -16.43 -6.19 -19.06
CA VAL A 138 -16.18 -5.02 -19.90
C VAL A 138 -15.26 -4.09 -19.13
N ILE A 139 -14.10 -3.74 -19.70
CA ILE A 139 -13.08 -2.92 -19.02
C ILE A 139 -13.05 -1.52 -19.61
N VAL A 140 -13.30 -0.52 -18.76
CA VAL A 140 -13.05 0.89 -19.01
C VAL A 140 -11.74 1.27 -18.33
N HIS A 141 -10.86 2.02 -19.02
CA HIS A 141 -9.58 2.47 -18.46
C HIS A 141 -9.41 3.96 -18.65
N ILE A 142 -9.49 4.71 -17.57
CA ILE A 142 -9.28 6.16 -17.53
C ILE A 142 -7.87 6.41 -17.03
N ASP A 143 -6.99 6.88 -17.88
CA ASP A 143 -5.59 7.18 -17.54
C ASP A 143 -5.09 8.40 -18.34
N ILE A 144 -4.18 9.16 -17.71
CA ILE A 144 -3.52 10.30 -18.31
C ILE A 144 -2.40 9.87 -19.28
N ASP A 145 -1.86 8.66 -19.10
CA ASP A 145 -0.79 8.09 -19.92
C ASP A 145 -1.36 7.13 -20.97
N VAL A 146 -1.40 7.58 -22.22
CA VAL A 146 -1.85 6.77 -23.37
C VAL A 146 -1.06 5.45 -23.46
N SER A 147 0.20 5.44 -23.06
CA SER A 147 1.05 4.24 -23.13
C SER A 147 0.63 3.12 -22.20
N GLU A 148 -0.16 3.41 -21.16
CA GLU A 148 -0.71 2.40 -20.27
C GLU A 148 -1.96 1.71 -20.84
N HIS A 149 -2.65 2.34 -21.84
CA HIS A 149 -3.80 1.73 -22.48
C HIS A 149 -3.40 0.48 -23.28
N ASN A 150 -4.05 -0.64 -23.00
CA ASN A 150 -3.80 -1.94 -23.65
C ASN A 150 -2.38 -2.51 -23.46
N LYS A 151 -1.59 -1.98 -22.55
CA LYS A 151 -0.22 -2.43 -22.29
C LYS A 151 -0.18 -3.80 -21.61
N ASN A 152 -0.79 -3.92 -20.44
CA ASN A 152 -0.76 -5.13 -19.62
C ASN A 152 -2.07 -5.94 -19.78
N LYS A 153 -3.20 -5.29 -19.90
CA LYS A 153 -4.52 -5.89 -20.07
C LYS A 153 -5.23 -5.19 -21.24
N ARG A 154 -5.85 -5.97 -22.11
CA ARG A 154 -6.70 -5.40 -23.15
C ARG A 154 -7.94 -4.78 -22.51
N VAL A 155 -8.23 -3.53 -22.87
CA VAL A 155 -9.38 -2.78 -22.40
C VAL A 155 -10.38 -2.53 -23.52
N HIS A 156 -11.66 -2.45 -23.17
CA HIS A 156 -12.74 -2.25 -24.17
C HIS A 156 -12.91 -0.77 -24.48
N TYR A 157 -12.81 0.08 -23.46
CA TYR A 157 -13.00 1.52 -23.58
C TYR A 157 -11.79 2.24 -22.95
N PRO A 158 -10.71 2.51 -23.72
CA PRO A 158 -9.63 3.37 -23.28
C PRO A 158 -10.09 4.82 -23.30
N ILE A 159 -9.92 5.55 -22.20
CA ILE A 159 -10.28 6.96 -22.04
C ILE A 159 -9.02 7.72 -21.66
N HIS A 160 -8.45 8.47 -22.59
CA HIS A 160 -7.32 9.35 -22.36
C HIS A 160 -7.80 10.63 -21.70
N SER A 161 -7.62 10.75 -20.39
CA SER A 161 -8.08 11.89 -19.61
C SER A 161 -7.32 12.03 -18.30
N ASP A 162 -7.16 13.27 -17.83
CA ASP A 162 -6.96 13.52 -16.41
C ASP A 162 -8.12 12.90 -15.61
N VAL A 163 -7.79 12.14 -14.58
CA VAL A 163 -8.80 11.37 -13.83
C VAL A 163 -9.72 12.27 -13.01
N LYS A 164 -9.22 13.41 -12.51
CA LYS A 164 -10.05 14.38 -11.79
C LYS A 164 -11.07 15.00 -12.71
N TYR A 165 -10.63 15.43 -13.92
CA TYR A 165 -11.55 15.93 -14.95
C TYR A 165 -12.61 14.89 -15.29
N ALA A 166 -12.20 13.67 -15.60
CA ALA A 166 -13.14 12.61 -15.98
C ALA A 166 -14.17 12.31 -14.89
N LEU A 167 -13.75 12.18 -13.62
CA LEU A 167 -14.66 11.93 -12.50
C LEU A 167 -15.59 13.12 -12.24
N THR A 168 -15.08 14.35 -12.30
CA THR A 168 -15.92 15.56 -12.18
C THR A 168 -17.01 15.56 -13.25
N ARG A 169 -16.61 15.34 -14.51
CA ARG A 169 -17.56 15.37 -15.62
C ARG A 169 -18.57 14.22 -15.57
N LEU A 170 -18.14 13.02 -15.16
CA LEU A 170 -19.05 11.88 -14.92
C LEU A 170 -20.10 12.21 -13.85
N CYS A 171 -19.69 12.84 -12.73
CA CYS A 171 -20.61 13.29 -11.69
C CYS A 171 -21.62 14.32 -12.23
N GLU A 172 -21.16 15.29 -13.02
CA GLU A 172 -22.05 16.28 -13.64
C GLU A 172 -23.06 15.63 -14.59
N LEU A 173 -22.60 14.74 -15.47
CA LEU A 173 -23.47 14.02 -16.43
C LEU A 173 -24.48 13.14 -15.69
N ALA A 174 -24.07 12.41 -14.64
CA ALA A 174 -24.97 11.60 -13.85
C ALA A 174 -26.09 12.41 -13.16
N LYS A 175 -25.79 13.66 -12.78
CA LYS A 175 -26.77 14.58 -12.15
C LYS A 175 -27.75 15.23 -13.14
N THR A 176 -27.58 15.07 -14.44
CA THR A 176 -28.55 15.62 -15.43
C THR A 176 -29.91 14.96 -15.37
N GLY A 177 -30.08 13.89 -14.61
CA GLY A 177 -31.34 13.17 -14.39
C GLY A 177 -31.65 12.10 -15.44
N GLN A 178 -30.73 11.86 -16.40
CA GLN A 178 -30.84 10.78 -17.37
C GLN A 178 -30.27 9.45 -16.82
N PHE A 179 -29.22 9.52 -15.99
CA PHE A 179 -28.57 8.36 -15.36
C PHE A 179 -29.50 7.71 -14.32
N LYS A 180 -29.60 6.38 -14.39
CA LYS A 180 -30.34 5.56 -13.43
C LYS A 180 -29.37 4.66 -12.69
N GLN A 181 -29.22 4.91 -11.39
CA GLN A 181 -28.41 4.08 -10.53
C GLN A 181 -28.93 2.62 -10.55
N PRO A 182 -28.07 1.62 -10.85
CA PRO A 182 -28.47 0.22 -10.81
C PRO A 182 -28.78 -0.26 -9.38
N ASP A 183 -29.62 -1.27 -9.26
CA ASP A 183 -29.79 -1.99 -7.97
C ASP A 183 -28.68 -3.03 -7.83
N LEU A 184 -27.73 -2.77 -6.94
CA LEU A 184 -26.57 -3.63 -6.67
C LEU A 184 -26.71 -4.41 -5.35
N SER A 185 -27.93 -4.54 -4.81
CA SER A 185 -28.18 -5.17 -3.50
C SER A 185 -27.66 -6.61 -3.43
N GLU A 186 -27.92 -7.42 -4.46
CA GLU A 186 -27.44 -8.82 -4.54
C GLU A 186 -25.91 -8.89 -4.65
N TRP A 187 -25.33 -7.96 -5.40
CA TRP A 187 -23.87 -7.87 -5.53
C TRP A 187 -23.20 -7.52 -4.20
N PHE A 188 -23.73 -6.52 -3.49
CA PHE A 188 -23.25 -6.18 -2.15
C PHE A 188 -23.50 -7.29 -1.13
N ALA A 189 -24.59 -8.04 -1.22
CA ALA A 189 -24.82 -9.20 -0.35
C ALA A 189 -23.73 -10.25 -0.55
N THR A 190 -23.35 -10.55 -1.80
CA THR A 190 -22.26 -11.47 -2.13
C THR A 190 -20.92 -10.96 -1.59
N ILE A 191 -20.57 -9.69 -1.86
CA ILE A 191 -19.33 -9.07 -1.38
C ILE A 191 -19.25 -9.08 0.15
N ASN A 192 -20.33 -8.72 0.84
CA ASN A 192 -20.35 -8.68 2.30
C ASN A 192 -20.23 -10.09 2.90
N GLY A 193 -20.83 -11.11 2.27
CA GLY A 193 -20.60 -12.50 2.65
C GLY A 193 -19.10 -12.87 2.61
N TRP A 194 -18.39 -12.48 1.57
CA TRP A 194 -16.93 -12.71 1.50
C TRP A 194 -16.14 -11.91 2.54
N LYS A 195 -16.55 -10.67 2.86
CA LYS A 195 -15.91 -9.87 3.91
C LYS A 195 -16.06 -10.50 5.29
N GLU A 196 -17.22 -11.10 5.56
CA GLU A 196 -17.51 -11.78 6.82
C GLU A 196 -16.79 -13.13 6.93
N GLU A 197 -16.72 -13.89 5.83
CA GLU A 197 -16.12 -15.21 5.81
C GLU A 197 -14.57 -15.17 5.80
N TYR A 198 -13.99 -14.15 5.15
CA TYR A 198 -12.53 -14.04 4.94
C TYR A 198 -11.97 -12.68 5.37
N PRO A 199 -12.17 -12.25 6.64
CA PRO A 199 -11.55 -11.03 7.13
C PRO A 199 -10.03 -11.21 7.25
N PHE A 200 -9.28 -10.10 7.26
CA PHE A 200 -7.91 -10.15 7.75
C PHE A 200 -7.91 -10.60 9.22
N SER A 201 -7.13 -11.62 9.51
CA SER A 201 -7.06 -12.22 10.84
C SER A 201 -5.65 -12.71 11.16
N TYR A 202 -5.33 -12.81 12.42
CA TYR A 202 -4.07 -13.36 12.92
C TYR A 202 -4.30 -14.11 14.24
N ASP A 203 -3.36 -15.00 14.59
CA ASP A 203 -3.36 -15.68 15.88
C ASP A 203 -2.71 -14.77 16.93
N ASN A 204 -3.43 -14.52 18.01
CA ASN A 204 -2.96 -13.74 19.14
C ASN A 204 -2.70 -14.58 20.41
N SER A 205 -2.64 -15.90 20.29
CA SER A 205 -2.42 -16.81 21.43
C SER A 205 -0.96 -16.88 21.91
N GLY A 206 -0.01 -16.55 21.03
CA GLY A 206 1.43 -16.63 21.26
C GLY A 206 2.10 -15.27 21.57
N HIS A 207 3.22 -15.03 20.93
CA HIS A 207 3.99 -13.77 21.03
C HIS A 207 3.26 -12.60 20.34
N ILE A 208 3.79 -11.37 20.54
CA ILE A 208 3.35 -10.20 19.78
C ILE A 208 3.60 -10.47 18.31
N THR A 209 2.58 -10.28 17.47
CA THR A 209 2.71 -10.34 16.01
C THR A 209 2.82 -8.94 15.42
N GLN A 210 3.32 -8.83 14.18
CA GLN A 210 3.37 -7.54 13.48
C GLN A 210 1.96 -7.00 13.20
N GLN A 211 1.01 -7.89 12.96
CA GLN A 211 -0.41 -7.58 12.79
C GLN A 211 -0.98 -6.91 14.05
N GLU A 212 -0.79 -7.55 15.22
CA GLU A 212 -1.23 -7.02 16.52
C GLU A 212 -0.59 -5.66 16.82
N ALA A 213 0.72 -5.54 16.63
CA ALA A 213 1.42 -4.27 16.86
C ALA A 213 0.90 -3.14 15.97
N THR A 214 0.57 -3.45 14.70
CA THR A 214 -0.01 -2.49 13.76
C THR A 214 -1.45 -2.11 14.15
N GLU A 215 -2.25 -3.08 14.58
CA GLU A 215 -3.63 -2.82 15.01
C GLU A 215 -3.69 -1.98 16.28
N VAL A 216 -2.84 -2.30 17.28
CA VAL A 216 -2.71 -1.47 18.49
C VAL A 216 -2.25 -0.06 18.14
N LEU A 217 -1.31 0.08 17.18
CA LEU A 217 -0.87 1.40 16.71
C LEU A 217 -2.03 2.18 16.05
N TYR A 218 -2.83 1.51 15.22
CA TYR A 218 -4.03 2.10 14.62
C TYR A 218 -5.01 2.61 15.68
N GLU A 219 -5.28 1.79 16.70
CA GLU A 219 -6.19 2.16 17.79
C GLU A 219 -5.67 3.38 18.57
N GLU A 220 -4.38 3.38 18.98
CA GLU A 220 -3.80 4.47 19.75
C GLU A 220 -3.67 5.78 18.96
N THR A 221 -3.48 5.70 17.65
CA THR A 221 -3.45 6.87 16.76
C THR A 221 -4.83 7.22 16.20
N ARG A 222 -5.84 6.38 16.39
CA ARG A 222 -7.18 6.49 15.78
C ARG A 222 -7.13 6.57 14.24
N GLY A 223 -6.06 6.01 13.66
CA GLY A 223 -5.82 6.10 12.22
C GLY A 223 -5.44 7.49 11.69
N GLU A 224 -5.09 8.43 12.56
CA GLU A 224 -4.83 9.83 12.17
C GLU A 224 -3.35 10.13 11.90
N ALA A 225 -2.44 9.20 12.20
CA ALA A 225 -1.03 9.39 11.90
C ALA A 225 -0.72 9.20 10.40
N ILE A 226 0.29 9.92 9.93
CA ILE A 226 0.89 9.65 8.63
C ILE A 226 1.89 8.52 8.81
N ILE A 227 1.68 7.43 8.10
CA ILE A 227 2.51 6.24 8.17
C ILE A 227 3.47 6.21 6.98
N THR A 228 4.76 6.07 7.27
CA THR A 228 5.76 5.71 6.27
C THR A 228 6.20 4.27 6.51
N THR A 229 6.63 3.57 5.48
CA THR A 229 7.15 2.20 5.66
C THR A 229 8.39 1.95 4.80
N GLY A 230 9.29 1.09 5.29
CA GLY A 230 10.22 0.37 4.44
C GLY A 230 9.51 -0.66 3.56
N VAL A 231 10.21 -1.66 3.07
CA VAL A 231 9.68 -2.68 2.16
C VAL A 231 9.86 -4.07 2.75
N GLY A 232 8.76 -4.82 2.86
CA GLY A 232 8.74 -6.17 3.40
C GLY A 232 7.39 -6.56 4.00
N GLN A 233 7.39 -7.55 4.89
CA GLN A 233 6.17 -8.03 5.55
C GLN A 233 5.51 -6.90 6.36
N HIS A 234 6.28 -6.12 7.11
CA HIS A 234 5.79 -4.96 7.88
C HIS A 234 5.02 -3.95 7.03
N GLN A 235 5.46 -3.71 5.77
CA GLN A 235 4.76 -2.86 4.81
C GLN A 235 3.38 -3.42 4.45
N MET A 236 3.30 -4.73 4.21
CA MET A 236 2.05 -5.39 3.84
C MET A 236 1.09 -5.43 5.03
N TRP A 237 1.57 -5.75 6.22
CA TRP A 237 0.73 -5.72 7.43
C TRP A 237 0.31 -4.31 7.84
N ALA A 238 1.16 -3.29 7.62
CA ALA A 238 0.74 -1.91 7.76
C ALA A 238 -0.44 -1.60 6.82
N ALA A 239 -0.38 -2.05 5.57
CA ALA A 239 -1.49 -1.89 4.62
C ALA A 239 -2.74 -2.69 5.00
N GLN A 240 -2.62 -3.87 5.63
CA GLN A 240 -3.76 -4.70 6.02
C GLN A 240 -4.45 -4.20 7.30
N PHE A 241 -3.69 -3.78 8.32
CA PHE A 241 -4.20 -3.54 9.67
C PHE A 241 -4.27 -2.06 10.08
N TYR A 242 -3.51 -1.15 9.42
CA TYR A 242 -3.61 0.29 9.66
C TYR A 242 -4.59 0.97 8.70
N LYS A 243 -5.83 0.71 8.72
CA LYS A 243 -6.90 1.14 7.78
C LYS A 243 -6.83 2.62 7.40
N PHE A 244 -6.30 2.91 6.21
CA PHE A 244 -6.11 4.28 5.69
C PHE A 244 -7.44 4.88 5.21
N ARG A 245 -7.73 6.11 5.62
CA ARG A 245 -8.99 6.81 5.35
C ARG A 245 -8.82 8.08 4.53
N GLU A 246 -7.62 8.65 4.56
CA GLU A 246 -7.30 9.92 3.92
C GLU A 246 -6.14 9.75 2.93
N PRO A 247 -6.13 10.50 1.81
CA PRO A 247 -5.04 10.43 0.85
C PRO A 247 -3.73 10.93 1.48
N ARG A 248 -2.60 10.42 0.97
CA ARG A 248 -1.24 10.80 1.42
C ARG A 248 -0.95 10.50 2.91
N THR A 249 -1.71 9.57 3.52
CA THR A 249 -1.43 9.09 4.88
C THR A 249 -0.68 7.76 4.91
N TYR A 250 -0.53 7.10 3.75
CA TYR A 250 0.33 5.94 3.55
C TYR A 250 1.42 6.25 2.53
N ILE A 251 2.67 6.29 2.96
CA ILE A 251 3.81 6.70 2.15
C ILE A 251 4.86 5.59 2.17
N SER A 252 5.10 4.99 1.02
CA SER A 252 6.02 3.87 0.88
C SER A 252 6.59 3.78 -0.53
N SER A 253 7.68 3.05 -0.71
CA SER A 253 8.24 2.75 -2.03
C SER A 253 7.46 1.63 -2.70
N LEU A 254 6.29 1.95 -3.26
CA LEU A 254 5.33 0.98 -3.79
C LEU A 254 5.59 0.59 -5.25
N GLY A 255 6.32 1.41 -6.00
CA GLY A 255 6.69 1.12 -7.39
C GLY A 255 7.94 0.26 -7.50
N LEU A 256 9.08 0.76 -6.98
CA LEU A 256 10.37 0.08 -7.06
C LEU A 256 10.63 -0.88 -5.90
N GLY A 257 10.02 -0.66 -4.73
CA GLY A 257 10.20 -1.51 -3.56
C GLY A 257 11.57 -1.32 -2.89
N THR A 258 11.96 -0.06 -2.65
CA THR A 258 13.26 0.30 -2.10
C THR A 258 13.27 0.09 -0.58
N MET A 259 14.01 -0.91 -0.10
CA MET A 259 14.28 -1.05 1.33
C MET A 259 15.06 0.16 1.86
N GLY A 260 14.84 0.53 3.12
CA GLY A 260 15.46 1.72 3.73
C GLY A 260 14.77 3.05 3.41
N PHE A 261 13.67 3.04 2.65
CA PHE A 261 12.90 4.24 2.31
C PHE A 261 12.18 4.85 3.54
N GLY A 262 11.73 4.01 4.48
CA GLY A 262 10.78 4.39 5.54
C GLY A 262 11.26 5.51 6.44
N LEU A 263 12.44 5.37 7.08
CA LEU A 263 12.98 6.35 8.01
C LEU A 263 13.24 7.73 7.35
N PRO A 264 14.01 7.85 6.24
CA PRO A 264 14.22 9.15 5.60
C PRO A 264 12.92 9.78 5.10
N ALA A 265 11.97 8.98 4.62
CA ALA A 265 10.66 9.47 4.23
C ALA A 265 9.89 10.06 5.42
N ALA A 266 9.92 9.41 6.60
CA ALA A 266 9.29 9.92 7.82
C ALA A 266 9.86 11.29 8.22
N LEU A 267 11.18 11.47 8.13
CA LEU A 267 11.81 12.75 8.39
C LEU A 267 11.32 13.83 7.42
N GLY A 268 11.30 13.53 6.11
CA GLY A 268 10.78 14.45 5.09
C GLY A 268 9.33 14.83 5.30
N VAL A 269 8.48 13.85 5.61
CA VAL A 269 7.05 14.08 5.92
C VAL A 269 6.89 14.94 7.17
N LYS A 270 7.69 14.69 8.23
CA LYS A 270 7.61 15.47 9.46
C LYS A 270 8.05 16.91 9.26
N VAL A 271 9.03 17.15 8.39
CA VAL A 271 9.44 18.51 8.00
C VAL A 271 8.33 19.21 7.21
N ALA A 272 7.67 18.50 6.29
CA ALA A 272 6.56 19.06 5.51
C ALA A 272 5.29 19.28 6.35
N HIS A 273 5.08 18.47 7.37
CA HIS A 273 3.89 18.47 8.24
C HIS A 273 4.31 18.49 9.73
N PRO A 274 4.86 19.59 10.25
CA PRO A 274 5.43 19.66 11.61
C PRO A 274 4.41 19.37 12.72
N ASP A 275 3.14 19.67 12.48
CA ASP A 275 2.06 19.48 13.47
C ASP A 275 1.43 18.08 13.43
N LYS A 276 1.75 17.26 12.44
CA LYS A 276 1.19 15.92 12.30
C LYS A 276 2.05 14.87 13.02
N LEU A 277 1.40 13.86 13.56
CA LEU A 277 2.07 12.66 14.03
C LEU A 277 2.53 11.85 12.81
N VAL A 278 3.83 11.59 12.71
CA VAL A 278 4.45 10.82 11.64
C VAL A 278 5.15 9.62 12.26
N ILE A 279 4.80 8.42 11.79
CA ILE A 279 5.33 7.17 12.31
C ILE A 279 5.86 6.33 11.14
N ASN A 280 7.12 5.95 11.20
CA ASN A 280 7.72 4.95 10.33
C ASN A 280 7.48 3.56 10.90
N ILE A 281 6.86 2.66 10.14
CA ILE A 281 6.78 1.23 10.44
C ILE A 281 7.84 0.55 9.59
N ASP A 282 8.87 0.01 10.21
CA ASP A 282 10.01 -0.58 9.51
C ASP A 282 10.31 -2.00 9.99
N GLY A 283 10.96 -2.77 9.15
CA GLY A 283 11.60 -4.01 9.54
C GLY A 283 13.06 -3.75 9.92
N ASP A 284 13.65 -4.67 10.69
CA ASP A 284 15.06 -4.63 11.10
C ASP A 284 16.03 -4.47 9.92
N GLY A 285 15.83 -5.22 8.85
CA GLY A 285 16.67 -5.13 7.65
C GLY A 285 16.51 -3.80 6.90
N CYS A 286 15.32 -3.23 6.83
CA CYS A 286 15.09 -1.93 6.20
C CYS A 286 15.66 -0.79 7.02
N PHE A 287 15.43 -0.80 8.33
CA PHE A 287 15.91 0.24 9.23
C PHE A 287 17.44 0.35 9.22
N LEU A 288 18.15 -0.80 9.17
CA LEU A 288 19.62 -0.83 9.07
C LEU A 288 20.19 -0.12 7.84
N MET A 289 19.45 -0.05 6.75
CA MET A 289 19.97 0.52 5.49
C MET A 289 20.17 2.03 5.56
N ASN A 290 19.41 2.73 6.38
CA ASN A 290 19.47 4.18 6.55
C ASN A 290 19.47 4.62 8.03
N VAL A 291 19.97 3.77 8.93
CA VAL A 291 20.00 4.02 10.36
C VAL A 291 20.74 5.33 10.74
N GLN A 292 21.72 5.76 9.91
CA GLN A 292 22.45 7.02 10.08
C GLN A 292 21.55 8.26 10.05
N GLU A 293 20.35 8.17 9.49
CA GLU A 293 19.36 9.27 9.48
C GLU A 293 18.82 9.60 10.87
N LEU A 294 19.08 8.76 11.87
CA LEU A 294 18.85 9.13 13.27
C LEU A 294 19.69 10.34 13.69
N ALA A 295 20.89 10.52 13.10
CA ALA A 295 21.69 11.72 13.30
C ALA A 295 20.97 12.97 12.76
N THR A 296 20.39 12.90 11.56
CA THR A 296 19.59 13.96 10.97
C THR A 296 18.38 14.28 11.85
N ALA A 297 17.64 13.26 12.30
CA ALA A 297 16.49 13.42 13.18
C ALA A 297 16.86 14.16 14.48
N LYS A 298 17.99 13.80 15.07
CA LYS A 298 18.47 14.41 16.33
C LYS A 298 18.97 15.82 16.14
N MET A 299 19.81 16.06 15.13
CA MET A 299 20.45 17.37 14.89
C MET A 299 19.43 18.44 14.47
N GLU A 300 18.47 18.05 13.61
CA GLU A 300 17.45 18.95 13.08
C GLU A 300 16.17 18.98 13.94
N ASN A 301 16.19 18.28 15.09
CA ASN A 301 15.05 18.17 16.01
C ASN A 301 13.74 17.74 15.30
N ILE A 302 13.82 16.71 14.46
CA ILE A 302 12.70 16.19 13.69
C ILE A 302 12.01 15.07 14.49
N HIS A 303 10.83 15.36 15.04
CA HIS A 303 10.09 14.49 15.96
C HIS A 303 9.30 13.36 15.23
N ALA A 304 9.93 12.71 14.26
CA ALA A 304 9.38 11.50 13.67
C ALA A 304 9.57 10.29 14.62
N LYS A 305 8.61 9.37 14.62
CA LYS A 305 8.65 8.14 15.41
C LYS A 305 8.98 6.97 14.49
N THR A 306 9.67 5.98 15.02
CA THR A 306 9.92 4.73 14.30
C THR A 306 9.54 3.55 15.18
N ILE A 307 8.73 2.63 14.64
CA ILE A 307 8.49 1.32 15.21
C ILE A 307 9.20 0.28 14.33
N ILE A 308 10.10 -0.48 14.93
CA ILE A 308 10.85 -1.55 14.26
C ILE A 308 10.20 -2.88 14.59
N MET A 309 9.67 -3.56 13.59
CA MET A 309 9.20 -4.93 13.68
C MET A 309 10.39 -5.88 13.49
N ASN A 310 11.04 -6.22 14.60
CA ASN A 310 12.27 -6.99 14.60
C ASN A 310 12.00 -8.49 14.69
N ASN A 311 12.12 -9.19 13.57
CA ASN A 311 12.02 -10.65 13.49
C ASN A 311 13.39 -11.34 13.22
N GLN A 312 14.48 -10.58 13.20
CA GLN A 312 15.85 -11.03 12.91
C GLN A 312 16.03 -11.68 11.52
N HIS A 313 15.12 -11.36 10.59
CA HIS A 313 15.11 -11.99 9.26
C HIS A 313 14.67 -11.00 8.17
N LEU A 314 15.09 -11.25 6.94
CA LEU A 314 14.48 -10.69 5.75
C LEU A 314 13.13 -11.38 5.51
N GLY A 315 12.12 -11.05 6.32
CA GLY A 315 10.90 -11.82 6.49
C GLY A 315 10.11 -12.09 5.21
N MET A 316 10.04 -11.12 4.28
CA MET A 316 9.35 -11.35 2.99
C MET A 316 10.12 -12.38 2.14
N VAL A 317 11.44 -12.38 2.17
CA VAL A 317 12.24 -13.39 1.44
C VAL A 317 12.08 -14.75 2.11
N VAL A 318 12.10 -14.81 3.45
CA VAL A 318 11.79 -16.05 4.22
C VAL A 318 10.44 -16.61 3.82
N GLN A 319 9.41 -15.79 3.70
CA GLN A 319 8.09 -16.22 3.25
C GLN A 319 8.13 -16.88 1.87
N TRP A 320 8.90 -16.32 0.91
CA TRP A 320 9.08 -16.92 -0.40
C TRP A 320 9.89 -18.23 -0.34
N GLU A 321 10.93 -18.29 0.50
CA GLU A 321 11.71 -19.51 0.74
C GLU A 321 10.81 -20.62 1.29
N ASP A 322 9.93 -20.30 2.24
CA ASP A 322 9.01 -21.28 2.83
C ASP A 322 7.95 -21.75 1.83
N LEU A 323 7.32 -20.84 1.09
CA LEU A 323 6.21 -21.17 0.21
C LEU A 323 6.63 -21.77 -1.14
N MET A 324 7.87 -21.54 -1.60
CA MET A 324 8.30 -21.85 -2.98
C MET A 324 9.60 -22.65 -3.06
N TYR A 325 10.42 -22.71 -1.99
CA TYR A 325 11.78 -23.26 -2.02
C TYR A 325 12.08 -24.18 -0.84
N GLU A 326 11.08 -24.91 -0.33
CA GLU A 326 11.23 -25.94 0.71
C GLU A 326 11.96 -25.41 1.97
N SER A 327 11.76 -24.15 2.31
CA SER A 327 12.39 -23.45 3.46
C SER A 327 13.93 -23.41 3.43
N VAL A 328 14.53 -23.51 2.24
CA VAL A 328 16.00 -23.37 2.09
C VAL A 328 16.38 -21.89 2.28
N ARG A 329 17.17 -21.59 3.31
CA ARG A 329 17.56 -20.22 3.68
C ARG A 329 18.75 -19.71 2.84
N GLY A 330 18.53 -18.66 2.08
CA GLY A 330 19.49 -17.98 1.21
C GLY A 330 20.07 -16.68 1.79
N GLN A 331 20.73 -16.71 2.96
CA GLN A 331 21.27 -15.52 3.65
C GLN A 331 20.20 -14.55 4.17
N THR A 332 19.07 -15.07 4.56
CA THR A 332 17.89 -14.30 5.03
C THR A 332 17.85 -14.08 6.53
N ILE A 333 18.75 -14.74 7.29
CA ILE A 333 18.91 -14.58 8.72
C ILE A 333 19.86 -13.40 8.98
N LEU A 334 19.41 -12.39 9.75
CA LEU A 334 20.14 -11.15 10.03
C LEU A 334 20.93 -11.17 11.36
N CYS A 335 20.96 -12.31 12.06
CA CYS A 335 21.68 -12.50 13.33
C CYS A 335 22.61 -13.71 13.28
N ASP A 336 23.16 -14.13 14.43
CA ASP A 336 23.95 -15.35 14.54
C ASP A 336 23.08 -16.58 14.22
N LYS A 337 23.42 -17.31 13.16
CA LYS A 337 22.70 -18.51 12.71
C LYS A 337 22.68 -19.64 13.73
N ASN A 338 23.64 -19.66 14.66
CA ASN A 338 23.73 -20.68 15.69
C ASN A 338 23.02 -20.26 17.00
N ASN A 339 22.66 -18.97 17.12
CA ASN A 339 21.99 -18.43 18.29
C ASN A 339 21.01 -17.32 17.85
N ILE A 340 19.91 -17.74 17.20
CA ILE A 340 18.94 -16.83 16.63
C ILE A 340 18.17 -16.12 17.77
N GLY A 341 18.18 -14.78 17.73
CA GLY A 341 17.39 -13.94 18.60
C GLY A 341 15.90 -13.97 18.23
N GLY A 342 15.06 -13.73 19.20
CA GLY A 342 13.60 -13.71 19.00
C GLY A 342 12.84 -13.52 20.31
N PRO A 343 11.51 -13.66 20.32
CA PRO A 343 10.69 -13.46 21.51
C PRO A 343 11.08 -14.39 22.68
N ASP A 344 11.56 -15.62 22.38
CA ASP A 344 12.02 -16.60 23.39
C ASP A 344 13.51 -16.49 23.69
N ASN A 345 14.27 -15.69 22.97
CA ASN A 345 15.72 -15.56 23.11
C ASN A 345 16.17 -14.10 22.97
N ILE A 346 15.72 -13.26 23.88
CA ILE A 346 15.93 -11.80 23.85
C ILE A 346 17.40 -11.43 23.96
N GLU A 347 18.19 -12.21 24.73
CA GLU A 347 19.62 -11.96 24.94
C GLU A 347 20.46 -12.10 23.66
N ALA A 348 19.94 -12.83 22.67
CA ALA A 348 20.60 -13.04 21.38
C ALA A 348 20.20 -12.04 20.30
N ILE A 349 19.35 -11.05 20.61
CA ILE A 349 18.94 -10.01 19.65
C ILE A 349 20.15 -9.22 19.18
N TYR A 350 20.36 -9.18 17.85
CA TYR A 350 21.44 -8.46 17.19
C TYR A 350 21.02 -7.90 15.81
N PRO A 351 21.39 -6.65 15.47
CA PRO A 351 22.04 -5.68 16.34
C PRO A 351 21.10 -5.17 17.46
N ASP A 352 21.69 -4.52 18.47
CA ASP A 352 20.92 -3.86 19.52
C ASP A 352 20.46 -2.47 19.02
N PHE A 353 19.27 -2.39 18.48
CA PHE A 353 18.72 -1.15 17.90
C PHE A 353 18.52 -0.05 18.95
N ILE A 354 18.28 -0.40 20.20
CA ILE A 354 18.12 0.59 21.26
C ILE A 354 19.45 1.25 21.58
N LYS A 355 20.54 0.46 21.71
CA LYS A 355 21.89 1.04 21.88
C LYS A 355 22.33 1.88 20.67
N ILE A 356 21.93 1.48 19.47
CA ILE A 356 22.19 2.27 18.26
C ILE A 356 21.46 3.60 18.36
N ALA A 357 20.17 3.62 18.68
CA ALA A 357 19.39 4.85 18.87
C ALA A 357 19.99 5.74 19.95
N GLU A 358 20.34 5.19 21.11
CA GLU A 358 21.01 5.88 22.21
C GLU A 358 22.34 6.50 21.78
N GLY A 359 23.13 5.77 20.96
CA GLY A 359 24.38 6.23 20.40
C GLY A 359 24.22 7.49 19.51
N PHE A 360 23.06 7.64 18.85
CA PHE A 360 22.67 8.85 18.14
C PHE A 360 21.98 9.91 19.03
N GLY A 361 21.80 9.62 20.33
CA GLY A 361 21.09 10.50 21.25
C GLY A 361 19.57 10.52 21.04
N VAL A 362 19.02 9.48 20.44
CA VAL A 362 17.58 9.26 20.22
C VAL A 362 17.06 8.30 21.28
N ALA A 363 15.95 8.67 21.93
CA ALA A 363 15.30 7.82 22.91
C ALA A 363 14.69 6.56 22.27
N GLY A 364 14.65 5.47 23.01
CA GLY A 364 14.03 4.24 22.50
C GLY A 364 13.73 3.22 23.60
N ARG A 365 12.87 2.26 23.23
CA ARG A 365 12.46 1.15 24.12
C ARG A 365 12.28 -0.12 23.31
N ARG A 366 12.68 -1.26 23.90
CA ARG A 366 12.40 -2.60 23.37
C ARG A 366 11.19 -3.20 24.09
N VAL A 367 10.31 -3.84 23.30
CA VAL A 367 9.14 -4.56 23.80
C VAL A 367 9.08 -5.97 23.21
N PHE A 368 8.80 -6.95 24.04
CA PHE A 368 8.64 -8.36 23.67
C PHE A 368 7.51 -9.05 24.45
N LYS A 369 6.91 -8.35 25.43
CA LYS A 369 5.75 -8.82 26.18
C LYS A 369 4.50 -8.08 25.74
N ARG A 370 3.43 -8.82 25.48
CA ARG A 370 2.16 -8.26 24.99
C ARG A 370 1.56 -7.22 25.94
N GLU A 371 1.63 -7.47 27.24
CA GLU A 371 1.12 -6.56 28.27
C GLU A 371 1.79 -5.18 28.24
N ASP A 372 3.00 -5.09 27.73
CA ASP A 372 3.76 -3.82 27.64
C ASP A 372 3.54 -3.06 26.32
N LEU A 373 3.02 -3.74 25.28
CA LEU A 373 2.97 -3.19 23.91
C LEU A 373 2.21 -1.87 23.83
N ARG A 374 0.99 -1.83 24.35
CA ARG A 374 0.13 -0.65 24.28
C ARG A 374 0.73 0.54 25.03
N ALA A 375 1.29 0.29 26.21
CA ALA A 375 1.94 1.33 27.01
C ALA A 375 3.18 1.90 26.30
N ALA A 376 3.97 1.04 25.64
CA ALA A 376 5.15 1.46 24.92
C ALA A 376 4.80 2.25 23.63
N ILE A 377 3.73 1.89 22.93
CA ILE A 377 3.24 2.67 21.79
C ILE A 377 2.78 4.04 22.24
N ARG A 378 2.05 4.18 23.34
CA ARG A 378 1.67 5.47 23.91
C ARG A 378 2.88 6.31 24.30
N GLU A 379 3.85 5.71 25.00
CA GLU A 379 5.11 6.36 25.35
C GLU A 379 5.81 6.92 24.12
N MET A 380 5.94 6.13 23.04
CA MET A 380 6.51 6.56 21.76
C MET A 380 5.75 7.76 21.18
N ILE A 381 4.41 7.71 21.17
CA ILE A 381 3.56 8.78 20.62
C ILE A 381 3.71 10.07 21.41
N GLU A 382 3.69 9.99 22.74
CA GLU A 382 3.71 11.14 23.66
C GLU A 382 5.10 11.74 23.86
N TYR A 383 6.17 11.00 23.57
CA TYR A 383 7.54 11.49 23.75
C TYR A 383 7.81 12.72 22.90
N ASP A 384 8.37 13.77 23.50
CA ASP A 384 8.74 15.02 22.82
C ASP A 384 10.15 14.91 22.19
N GLY A 385 10.21 14.36 20.98
CA GLY A 385 11.45 14.15 20.24
C GLY A 385 11.36 12.97 19.28
N PRO A 386 12.43 12.68 18.50
CA PRO A 386 12.54 11.45 17.75
C PRO A 386 12.59 10.25 18.71
N TYR A 387 11.95 9.13 18.33
CA TYR A 387 11.84 7.96 19.19
C TYR A 387 11.90 6.66 18.37
N VAL A 388 12.56 5.65 18.91
CA VAL A 388 12.62 4.30 18.33
C VAL A 388 11.98 3.30 19.27
N LEU A 389 10.89 2.68 18.85
CA LEU A 389 10.26 1.55 19.53
C LEU A 389 10.62 0.26 18.78
N GLU A 390 11.34 -0.64 19.44
CA GLU A 390 11.66 -1.95 18.90
C GLU A 390 10.70 -3.00 19.46
N VAL A 391 9.91 -3.63 18.59
CA VAL A 391 8.99 -4.72 18.93
C VAL A 391 9.58 -6.02 18.41
N ILE A 392 9.88 -6.97 19.33
CA ILE A 392 10.39 -8.28 18.97
C ILE A 392 9.22 -9.18 18.60
N VAL A 393 9.27 -9.72 17.38
CA VAL A 393 8.19 -10.50 16.78
C VAL A 393 8.72 -11.82 16.21
N PRO A 394 7.89 -12.87 16.08
CA PRO A 394 8.31 -14.12 15.46
C PRO A 394 8.59 -13.93 13.96
N HIS A 395 9.49 -14.74 13.40
CA HIS A 395 9.81 -14.77 11.96
C HIS A 395 8.96 -15.77 11.17
N THR A 396 8.15 -16.57 11.86
CA THR A 396 7.37 -17.66 11.26
C THR A 396 6.06 -17.23 10.65
N GLU A 397 5.67 -15.96 10.88
CA GLU A 397 4.43 -15.41 10.34
C GLU A 397 4.57 -15.08 8.86
N HIS A 398 3.54 -15.45 8.07
CA HIS A 398 3.44 -15.11 6.65
C HIS A 398 2.33 -14.09 6.40
N VAL A 399 2.57 -13.20 5.44
CA VAL A 399 1.55 -12.23 5.00
C VAL A 399 0.49 -12.95 4.18
N LEU A 400 -0.67 -13.12 4.75
CA LEU A 400 -1.82 -13.74 4.12
C LEU A 400 -3.03 -12.78 4.19
N PRO A 401 -3.96 -12.85 3.23
CA PRO A 401 -3.97 -13.70 2.04
C PRO A 401 -2.82 -13.42 1.07
N MET A 402 -2.51 -14.37 0.17
CA MET A 402 -1.49 -14.20 -0.86
C MET A 402 -1.87 -14.86 -2.19
N ILE A 403 -1.77 -14.12 -3.28
CA ILE A 403 -1.84 -14.67 -4.63
C ILE A 403 -0.42 -15.04 -5.05
N LYS A 404 -0.11 -16.34 -5.13
CA LYS A 404 1.19 -16.81 -5.60
C LYS A 404 1.41 -16.40 -7.06
N GLN A 405 2.67 -16.16 -7.44
CA GLN A 405 3.02 -15.78 -8.80
C GLN A 405 2.50 -16.79 -9.83
N GLY A 406 1.84 -16.29 -10.87
CA GLY A 406 1.28 -17.12 -11.94
C GLY A 406 -0.09 -17.74 -11.65
N LEU A 407 -0.64 -17.50 -10.44
CA LEU A 407 -1.99 -17.91 -10.08
C LEU A 407 -3.00 -16.77 -10.25
N SER A 408 -4.28 -17.12 -10.31
CA SER A 408 -5.38 -16.15 -10.33
C SER A 408 -5.79 -15.76 -8.92
N ALA A 409 -6.52 -14.64 -8.80
CA ALA A 409 -7.08 -14.21 -7.51
C ALA A 409 -8.09 -15.21 -6.91
N LYS A 410 -8.66 -16.12 -7.72
CA LYS A 410 -9.51 -17.21 -7.24
C LYS A 410 -8.72 -18.35 -6.57
N GLU A 411 -7.42 -18.39 -6.83
CA GLU A 411 -6.48 -19.36 -6.22
C GLU A 411 -5.68 -18.72 -5.07
N ILE A 412 -6.24 -17.68 -4.44
CA ILE A 412 -5.60 -16.96 -3.33
C ILE A 412 -5.41 -17.89 -2.13
N LEU A 413 -4.19 -17.92 -1.60
CA LEU A 413 -3.85 -18.63 -0.37
C LEU A 413 -4.34 -17.81 0.82
N ILE A 414 -5.28 -18.37 1.59
CA ILE A 414 -5.92 -17.66 2.72
C ILE A 414 -5.27 -18.03 4.05
N LYS A 415 -4.81 -19.28 4.19
CA LYS A 415 -4.15 -19.80 5.40
C LYS A 415 -2.86 -20.50 4.99
N SER A 416 -1.84 -20.47 5.85
CA SER A 416 -0.68 -21.35 5.71
C SER A 416 -1.13 -22.81 5.88
N GLU A 417 -0.70 -23.67 4.95
CA GLU A 417 -0.89 -25.13 5.06
C GLU A 417 -0.09 -25.68 6.24
#